data_fa362b95a9adce26feb4187ac62927bb
#
_entry.id   fa362b95a9adce26feb4187ac62927bb
#
_cell.length_a   1.000
_cell.length_b   1.000
_cell.length_c   1.000
_cell.angle_alpha   90.00
_cell.angle_beta   90.00
_cell.angle_gamma   90.00
#
_symmetry.space_group_name_H-M   'P 1'
#
loop_
_entity.id
_entity.type
_entity.pdbx_description
1 polymer ?
#
loop_
_entity_poly.entity_id
_entity_poly.type
_entity_poly.pdbx_seq_one_letter_code
_entity_poly.pdbx_strand_id
1 'polypeptide(L)'
;QDAPTKTVTVRSFYMDETEITNSEYRQFVEWVKDSTIRTRLAIQAEESGAKPAAGEKGGKTGSIGDFAFADTDPEKMTAYDKYMYENYYSVGTEKDPYANRKLNNGKKGPKLITETAKYPDADYVEVMDSMYLPESESFNGLKTIDVSKLKFKYNQVDLNKAVKKKGRKNFYEDAPPLEIYPDTTAWIKDFAYSYNEPMHNDYFWHQAYGEYPVVGVSWKQAKAFCAWRTMNKNSYVKKQKGRDQVNSFRLPTEAEWEYAARGGIESGT
;
A
#
# COMPACT_ATOMS: atom_id res chain seq x y z
N GLN A 1 -36.83 14.59 2.33
CA GLN A 1 -35.87 15.51 2.99
C GLN A 1 -35.60 16.63 2.01
N ASP A 2 -36.15 17.80 2.25
CA ASP A 2 -35.91 18.99 1.44
C ASP A 2 -34.57 19.61 1.85
N ALA A 3 -33.48 19.12 1.24
CA ALA A 3 -32.19 19.79 1.37
C ALA A 3 -32.24 21.08 0.52
N PRO A 4 -32.00 22.26 1.10
CA PRO A 4 -32.05 23.51 0.35
C PRO A 4 -30.94 23.54 -0.70
N THR A 5 -31.27 24.02 -1.90
CA THR A 5 -30.31 24.21 -2.98
C THR A 5 -29.24 25.21 -2.56
N LYS A 6 -27.98 24.84 -2.70
CA LYS A 6 -26.85 25.69 -2.35
C LYS A 6 -25.90 25.82 -3.53
N THR A 7 -25.55 27.05 -3.91
CA THR A 7 -24.53 27.31 -4.93
C THR A 7 -23.14 27.12 -4.33
N VAL A 8 -22.33 26.25 -4.94
CA VAL A 8 -20.97 25.94 -4.53
C VAL A 8 -20.03 26.15 -5.71
N THR A 9 -18.91 26.82 -5.49
CA THR A 9 -17.85 26.97 -6.50
C THR A 9 -16.89 25.78 -6.40
N VAL A 10 -16.79 25.00 -7.45
CA VAL A 10 -15.85 23.88 -7.57
C VAL A 10 -14.75 24.24 -8.54
N ARG A 11 -13.48 24.04 -8.12
CA ARG A 11 -12.32 24.23 -9.01
C ARG A 11 -12.23 23.07 -10.00
N SER A 12 -11.56 23.30 -11.14
CA SER A 12 -11.26 22.23 -12.09
C SER A 12 -10.50 21.09 -11.39
N PHE A 13 -10.93 19.88 -11.62
CA PHE A 13 -10.35 18.66 -11.03
C PHE A 13 -10.37 17.53 -12.06
N TYR A 14 -9.52 16.54 -11.83
CA TYR A 14 -9.55 15.26 -12.54
C TYR A 14 -10.24 14.24 -11.65
N MET A 15 -11.07 13.42 -12.24
CA MET A 15 -11.78 12.33 -11.58
C MET A 15 -11.64 11.07 -12.43
N ASP A 16 -11.56 9.91 -11.77
CA ASP A 16 -11.63 8.64 -12.47
C ASP A 16 -13.02 8.48 -13.12
N GLU A 17 -13.06 7.91 -14.29
CA GLU A 17 -14.30 7.70 -15.06
C GLU A 17 -15.22 6.68 -14.38
N THR A 18 -14.61 5.71 -13.71
CA THR A 18 -15.30 4.61 -13.03
C THR A 18 -14.94 4.58 -11.55
N GLU A 19 -15.72 3.86 -10.76
CA GLU A 19 -15.36 3.48 -9.41
C GLU A 19 -14.10 2.61 -9.43
N ILE A 20 -13.34 2.61 -8.33
CA ILE A 20 -12.15 1.76 -8.21
C ILE A 20 -12.57 0.29 -8.24
N THR A 21 -11.99 -0.46 -9.16
CA THR A 21 -12.31 -1.85 -9.39
C THR A 21 -11.59 -2.80 -8.44
N ASN A 22 -12.09 -4.05 -8.34
CA ASN A 22 -11.42 -5.10 -7.59
C ASN A 22 -9.98 -5.33 -8.11
N SER A 23 -9.77 -5.29 -9.43
CA SER A 23 -8.44 -5.43 -10.05
C SER A 23 -7.48 -4.35 -9.60
N GLU A 24 -7.92 -3.10 -9.55
CA GLU A 24 -7.09 -1.98 -9.13
C GLU A 24 -6.75 -2.05 -7.63
N TYR A 25 -7.76 -2.38 -6.81
CA TYR A 25 -7.54 -2.49 -5.37
C TYR A 25 -6.64 -3.69 -5.03
N ARG A 26 -6.76 -4.81 -5.76
CA ARG A 26 -5.84 -5.97 -5.63
C ARG A 26 -4.38 -5.59 -5.89
N GLN A 27 -4.10 -4.68 -6.81
CA GLN A 27 -2.73 -4.19 -7.03
C GLN A 27 -2.16 -3.53 -5.77
N PHE A 28 -2.98 -2.79 -5.03
CA PHE A 28 -2.58 -2.22 -3.75
C PHE A 28 -2.32 -3.30 -2.70
N VAL A 29 -3.22 -4.27 -2.58
CA VAL A 29 -3.06 -5.39 -1.63
C VAL A 29 -1.79 -6.19 -1.93
N GLU A 30 -1.56 -6.55 -3.19
CA GLU A 30 -0.36 -7.28 -3.62
C GLU A 30 0.92 -6.47 -3.41
N TRP A 31 0.88 -5.16 -3.64
CA TRP A 31 2.01 -4.29 -3.36
C TRP A 31 2.35 -4.24 -1.86
N VAL A 32 1.33 -4.13 -1.00
CA VAL A 32 1.54 -4.15 0.46
C VAL A 32 2.07 -5.49 0.92
N LYS A 33 1.54 -6.59 0.39
CA LYS A 33 2.02 -7.94 0.65
C LYS A 33 3.51 -8.08 0.29
N ASP A 34 3.88 -7.73 -0.95
CA ASP A 34 5.28 -7.77 -1.40
C ASP A 34 6.19 -6.92 -0.51
N SER A 35 5.77 -5.69 -0.21
CA SER A 35 6.51 -4.78 0.67
C SER A 35 6.68 -5.33 2.09
N THR A 36 5.63 -5.92 2.66
CA THR A 36 5.66 -6.49 4.02
C THR A 36 6.61 -7.68 4.08
N ILE A 37 6.53 -8.60 3.10
CA ILE A 37 7.42 -9.76 3.02
C ILE A 37 8.88 -9.29 2.90
N ARG A 38 9.18 -8.37 1.99
CA ARG A 38 10.54 -7.82 1.83
C ARG A 38 11.07 -7.15 3.08
N THR A 39 10.21 -6.43 3.81
CA THR A 39 10.61 -5.79 5.06
C THR A 39 10.99 -6.85 6.10
N ARG A 40 10.21 -7.91 6.24
CA ARG A 40 10.52 -9.00 7.17
C ARG A 40 11.77 -9.77 6.77
N LEU A 41 11.96 -10.07 5.49
CA LEU A 41 13.18 -10.69 4.99
C LEU A 41 14.41 -9.81 5.25
N ALA A 42 14.29 -8.49 5.08
CA ALA A 42 15.38 -7.57 5.36
C ALA A 42 15.72 -7.50 6.85
N ILE A 43 14.72 -7.52 7.73
CA ILE A 43 14.92 -7.56 9.19
C ILE A 43 15.60 -8.87 9.58
N GLN A 44 15.10 -10.01 9.11
CA GLN A 44 15.68 -11.32 9.40
C GLN A 44 17.12 -11.43 8.88
N ALA A 45 17.39 -10.90 7.69
CA ALA A 45 18.75 -10.87 7.13
C ALA A 45 19.72 -10.08 8.01
N GLU A 46 19.25 -8.98 8.61
CA GLU A 46 20.09 -8.17 9.52
C GLU A 46 20.28 -8.85 10.87
N GLU A 47 19.23 -9.45 11.42
CA GLU A 47 19.27 -10.17 12.70
C GLU A 47 20.15 -11.44 12.62
N SER A 48 20.10 -12.15 11.50
CA SER A 48 20.99 -13.32 11.26
C SER A 48 22.39 -12.95 10.80
N GLY A 49 22.66 -11.64 10.54
CA GLY A 49 23.94 -11.18 10.01
C GLY A 49 24.22 -11.64 8.57
N ALA A 50 23.19 -12.08 7.84
CA ALA A 50 23.31 -12.53 6.46
C ALA A 50 23.69 -11.34 5.56
N LYS A 51 24.78 -11.51 4.80
CA LYS A 51 25.24 -10.50 3.83
C LYS A 51 24.84 -10.90 2.43
N PRO A 52 24.62 -9.93 1.52
CA PRO A 52 24.44 -10.25 0.11
C PRO A 52 25.61 -11.09 -0.39
N ALA A 53 25.33 -12.09 -1.23
CA ALA A 53 26.36 -12.93 -1.81
C ALA A 53 27.36 -12.05 -2.59
N ALA A 54 28.58 -11.95 -2.08
CA ALA A 54 29.63 -11.14 -2.67
C ALA A 54 30.11 -11.85 -3.96
N GLY A 55 29.93 -11.22 -5.10
CA GLY A 55 30.71 -11.58 -6.28
C GLY A 55 30.00 -11.67 -7.62
N GLU A 56 28.69 -11.73 -7.72
CA GLU A 56 28.05 -11.66 -9.03
C GLU A 56 27.28 -10.33 -9.20
N LYS A 57 27.57 -9.65 -10.31
CA LYS A 57 26.85 -8.43 -10.71
C LYS A 57 25.36 -8.73 -10.89
N GLY A 58 24.61 -8.54 -9.83
CA GLY A 58 23.18 -8.74 -9.74
C GLY A 58 22.81 -10.04 -9.01
N GLY A 59 22.95 -10.05 -7.67
CA GLY A 59 22.64 -11.17 -6.77
C GLY A 59 21.36 -11.92 -7.18
N LYS A 60 21.55 -13.05 -7.78
CA LYS A 60 20.47 -13.92 -8.28
C LYS A 60 20.31 -15.18 -7.47
N THR A 61 20.99 -15.30 -6.36
CA THR A 61 20.92 -16.49 -5.51
C THR A 61 19.58 -16.57 -4.78
N GLY A 62 18.91 -15.43 -4.57
CA GLY A 62 17.65 -15.39 -3.84
C GLY A 62 17.80 -15.67 -2.34
N SER A 63 19.03 -15.81 -1.83
CA SER A 63 19.28 -15.99 -0.40
C SER A 63 18.76 -14.80 0.41
N ILE A 64 18.48 -15.02 1.68
CA ILE A 64 17.92 -13.97 2.55
C ILE A 64 18.83 -12.73 2.60
N GLY A 65 20.15 -12.88 2.52
CA GLY A 65 21.10 -11.78 2.49
C GLY A 65 20.90 -10.80 1.32
N ASP A 66 20.38 -11.28 0.18
CA ASP A 66 20.10 -10.41 -0.97
C ASP A 66 18.97 -9.41 -0.69
N PHE A 67 18.12 -9.71 0.28
CA PHE A 67 17.01 -8.85 0.72
C PHE A 67 17.42 -7.85 1.79
N ALA A 68 18.64 -7.92 2.35
CA ALA A 68 19.12 -6.97 3.35
C ALA A 68 18.82 -5.52 2.94
N PHE A 69 18.64 -4.66 3.93
CA PHE A 69 18.40 -3.24 3.66
C PHE A 69 19.51 -2.67 2.79
N ALA A 70 19.15 -1.78 1.89
CA ALA A 70 20.13 -1.11 1.05
C ALA A 70 21.11 -0.33 1.93
N ASP A 71 22.40 -0.56 1.72
CA ASP A 71 23.47 0.25 2.34
C ASP A 71 23.29 1.70 1.90
N THR A 72 23.01 2.53 2.86
CA THR A 72 22.93 3.98 2.69
C THR A 72 24.26 4.59 3.10
N ASP A 73 25.18 4.64 2.16
CA ASP A 73 26.46 5.35 2.34
C ASP A 73 26.18 6.87 2.29
N PRO A 74 26.31 7.59 3.43
CA PRO A 74 26.00 9.02 3.48
C PRO A 74 26.88 9.86 2.54
N GLU A 75 28.06 9.36 2.20
CA GLU A 75 28.99 10.08 1.31
C GLU A 75 28.57 10.00 -0.17
N LYS A 76 27.79 8.99 -0.54
CA LYS A 76 27.27 8.82 -1.91
C LYS A 76 25.89 9.42 -2.12
N MET A 77 25.30 10.00 -1.09
CA MET A 77 23.98 10.62 -1.17
C MET A 77 24.07 12.00 -1.82
N THR A 78 23.04 12.36 -2.61
CA THR A 78 22.83 13.76 -2.99
C THR A 78 22.52 14.59 -1.76
N ALA A 79 22.79 15.91 -1.80
CA ALA A 79 22.46 16.82 -0.68
C ALA A 79 20.99 16.72 -0.26
N TYR A 80 20.08 16.52 -1.24
CA TYR A 80 18.66 16.31 -0.98
C TYR A 80 18.38 14.96 -0.29
N ASP A 81 18.97 13.88 -0.78
CA ASP A 81 18.80 12.54 -0.21
C ASP A 81 19.37 12.48 1.21
N LYS A 82 20.53 13.13 1.45
CA LYS A 82 21.14 13.27 2.77
C LYS A 82 20.23 14.03 3.73
N TYR A 83 19.68 15.17 3.29
CA TYR A 83 18.70 15.94 4.07
C TYR A 83 17.47 15.10 4.40
N MET A 84 16.92 14.37 3.43
CA MET A 84 15.77 13.50 3.63
C MET A 84 16.07 12.34 4.58
N TYR A 85 17.26 11.73 4.44
CA TYR A 85 17.73 10.67 5.32
C TYR A 85 17.85 11.17 6.77
N GLU A 86 18.59 12.27 7.00
CA GLU A 86 18.80 12.83 8.32
C GLU A 86 17.53 13.34 8.99
N ASN A 87 16.58 13.82 8.21
CA ASN A 87 15.40 14.51 8.75
C ASN A 87 14.13 13.67 8.72
N TYR A 88 14.03 12.68 7.85
CA TYR A 88 12.77 11.94 7.61
C TYR A 88 12.93 10.42 7.62
N TYR A 89 14.08 9.86 7.28
CA TYR A 89 14.27 8.42 7.14
C TYR A 89 15.18 7.79 8.20
N SER A 90 16.07 8.55 8.84
CA SER A 90 17.06 8.00 9.77
C SER A 90 16.55 7.76 11.18
N VAL A 91 15.34 8.20 11.49
CA VAL A 91 14.84 8.09 12.87
C VAL A 91 14.04 6.82 13.02
N GLY A 92 14.75 5.70 13.15
CA GLY A 92 14.21 4.57 13.87
C GLY A 92 13.82 5.09 15.27
N THR A 93 12.61 4.84 15.70
CA THR A 93 12.22 5.11 17.08
C THR A 93 12.69 3.95 17.94
N GLU A 94 12.86 4.14 19.25
CA GLU A 94 13.12 3.02 20.19
C GLU A 94 12.11 1.87 20.03
N LYS A 95 10.91 2.17 19.48
CA LYS A 95 9.84 1.21 19.24
C LYS A 95 9.95 0.46 17.91
N ASP A 96 10.66 1.01 16.93
CA ASP A 96 10.83 0.39 15.61
C ASP A 96 12.17 0.85 15.01
N PRO A 97 13.27 0.13 15.28
CA PRO A 97 14.61 0.49 14.79
C PRO A 97 14.73 0.37 13.27
N TYR A 98 13.82 -0.34 12.62
CA TYR A 98 13.83 -0.57 11.18
C TYR A 98 12.90 0.39 10.41
N ALA A 99 12.16 1.24 11.13
CA ALA A 99 11.26 2.21 10.52
C ALA A 99 12.00 3.10 9.51
N ASN A 100 11.42 3.25 8.33
CA ASN A 100 11.92 4.11 7.26
C ASN A 100 13.25 3.68 6.61
N ARG A 101 13.79 2.52 6.92
CA ARG A 101 14.96 1.99 6.20
C ARG A 101 14.59 1.63 4.75
N LYS A 102 15.52 1.85 3.85
CA LYS A 102 15.30 1.62 2.42
C LYS A 102 15.49 0.15 2.08
N LEU A 103 14.43 -0.47 1.57
CA LEU A 103 14.48 -1.83 1.05
C LEU A 103 15.31 -1.92 -0.23
N ASN A 104 16.02 -3.03 -0.41
CA ASN A 104 16.74 -3.35 -1.65
C ASN A 104 15.76 -3.89 -2.71
N ASN A 105 14.86 -3.03 -3.18
CA ASN A 105 13.82 -3.38 -4.17
C ASN A 105 13.96 -2.61 -5.50
N GLY A 106 15.17 -2.13 -5.81
CA GLY A 106 15.47 -1.44 -7.05
C GLY A 106 15.30 -2.35 -8.29
N LYS A 107 15.54 -1.81 -9.49
CA LYS A 107 15.49 -2.58 -10.78
C LYS A 107 16.32 -3.87 -10.77
N LYS A 108 17.28 -3.98 -9.86
CA LYS A 108 18.19 -5.12 -9.67
C LYS A 108 17.95 -5.86 -8.35
N GLY A 109 16.91 -5.50 -7.61
CA GLY A 109 16.58 -6.21 -6.37
C GLY A 109 16.16 -7.65 -6.62
N PRO A 110 16.32 -8.53 -5.62
CA PRO A 110 15.96 -9.93 -5.74
C PRO A 110 14.46 -10.07 -5.98
N LYS A 111 14.08 -11.09 -6.77
CA LYS A 111 12.67 -11.44 -6.92
C LYS A 111 12.23 -12.25 -5.72
N LEU A 112 11.01 -11.99 -5.23
CA LEU A 112 10.41 -12.85 -4.22
C LEU A 112 10.16 -14.23 -4.80
N ILE A 113 10.56 -15.24 -4.05
CA ILE A 113 10.28 -16.64 -4.33
C ILE A 113 9.02 -17.01 -3.57
N THR A 114 7.96 -17.33 -4.28
CA THR A 114 6.65 -17.68 -3.69
C THR A 114 6.42 -19.20 -3.65
N GLU A 115 7.15 -19.96 -4.47
CA GLU A 115 7.06 -21.40 -4.52
C GLU A 115 7.85 -22.02 -3.36
N THR A 116 7.16 -22.70 -2.46
CA THR A 116 7.75 -23.30 -1.23
C THR A 116 8.94 -24.22 -1.54
N ALA A 117 8.87 -25.00 -2.63
CA ALA A 117 9.94 -25.90 -3.02
C ALA A 117 11.24 -25.21 -3.47
N LYS A 118 11.18 -23.89 -3.71
CA LYS A 118 12.31 -23.09 -4.20
C LYS A 118 12.88 -22.15 -3.14
N TYR A 119 12.43 -22.23 -1.91
CA TYR A 119 12.96 -21.38 -0.84
C TYR A 119 14.43 -21.65 -0.62
N PRO A 120 15.29 -20.61 -0.56
CA PRO A 120 16.74 -20.77 -0.62
C PRO A 120 17.34 -21.26 0.69
N ASP A 121 16.81 -20.85 1.82
CA ASP A 121 17.35 -21.08 3.15
C ASP A 121 16.27 -21.18 4.23
N ALA A 122 16.65 -21.62 5.43
CA ALA A 122 15.72 -21.81 6.55
C ALA A 122 15.14 -20.48 7.05
N ASP A 123 15.92 -19.42 7.08
CA ASP A 123 15.48 -18.10 7.51
C ASP A 123 14.40 -17.55 6.55
N TYR A 124 14.57 -17.80 5.26
CA TYR A 124 13.56 -17.45 4.27
C TYR A 124 12.25 -18.21 4.50
N VAL A 125 12.35 -19.51 4.79
CA VAL A 125 11.17 -20.36 5.12
C VAL A 125 10.45 -19.81 6.32
N GLU A 126 11.17 -19.49 7.41
CA GLU A 126 10.59 -18.97 8.65
C GLU A 126 9.81 -17.67 8.41
N VAL A 127 10.41 -16.73 7.68
CA VAL A 127 9.73 -15.48 7.32
C VAL A 127 8.49 -15.73 6.49
N MET A 128 8.60 -16.59 5.46
CA MET A 128 7.45 -16.88 4.59
C MET A 128 6.33 -17.58 5.36
N ASP A 129 6.65 -18.57 6.18
CA ASP A 129 5.64 -19.27 6.98
C ASP A 129 4.98 -18.36 8.00
N SER A 130 5.73 -17.41 8.56
CA SER A 130 5.16 -16.40 9.45
C SER A 130 4.10 -15.50 8.78
N MET A 131 4.07 -15.43 7.45
CA MET A 131 3.11 -14.61 6.69
C MET A 131 1.80 -15.33 6.38
N TYR A 132 1.73 -16.62 6.62
CA TYR A 132 0.56 -17.43 6.34
C TYR A 132 -0.16 -17.85 7.61
N LEU A 133 -1.42 -18.18 7.47
CA LEU A 133 -2.19 -18.78 8.57
C LEU A 133 -1.63 -20.17 8.89
N PRO A 134 -1.68 -20.58 10.16
CA PRO A 134 -1.34 -21.96 10.53
C PRO A 134 -2.28 -22.95 9.82
N GLU A 135 -1.81 -24.15 9.59
CA GLU A 135 -2.56 -25.19 8.87
C GLU A 135 -3.93 -25.47 9.50
N SER A 136 -4.02 -25.36 10.84
CA SER A 136 -5.26 -25.53 11.59
C SER A 136 -6.33 -24.47 11.28
N GLU A 137 -5.94 -23.28 10.80
CA GLU A 137 -6.83 -22.18 10.45
C GLU A 137 -6.99 -22.02 8.93
N SER A 138 -6.28 -22.81 8.17
CA SER A 138 -6.29 -22.77 6.70
C SER A 138 -7.45 -23.60 6.16
N PHE A 139 -8.18 -23.05 5.17
CA PHE A 139 -9.25 -23.78 4.50
C PHE A 139 -8.69 -24.90 3.62
N ASN A 140 -9.13 -26.14 3.86
CA ASN A 140 -8.71 -27.32 3.10
C ASN A 140 -7.18 -27.53 3.00
N GLY A 141 -6.40 -27.10 4.01
CA GLY A 141 -4.94 -27.21 3.99
C GLY A 141 -4.25 -26.32 2.95
N LEU A 142 -4.98 -25.41 2.32
CA LEU A 142 -4.41 -24.44 1.38
C LEU A 142 -3.64 -23.36 2.14
N LYS A 143 -2.41 -23.12 1.71
CA LYS A 143 -1.57 -22.08 2.28
C LYS A 143 -2.19 -20.70 2.04
N THR A 144 -2.85 -20.15 3.06
CA THR A 144 -3.61 -18.89 3.00
C THR A 144 -2.85 -17.78 3.72
N ILE A 145 -2.69 -16.63 3.08
CA ILE A 145 -2.00 -15.50 3.69
C ILE A 145 -2.79 -14.94 4.88
N ASP A 146 -2.09 -14.58 5.94
CA ASP A 146 -2.67 -13.89 7.09
C ASP A 146 -2.89 -12.41 6.75
N VAL A 147 -4.12 -12.08 6.41
CA VAL A 147 -4.50 -10.72 5.97
C VAL A 147 -4.34 -9.68 7.08
N SER A 148 -4.36 -10.07 8.35
CA SER A 148 -4.14 -9.17 9.50
C SER A 148 -2.73 -8.57 9.51
N LYS A 149 -1.78 -9.21 8.82
CA LYS A 149 -0.40 -8.75 8.65
C LYS A 149 -0.23 -7.75 7.52
N LEU A 150 -1.24 -7.61 6.66
CA LEU A 150 -1.21 -6.68 5.53
C LEU A 150 -1.60 -5.27 6.01
N LYS A 151 -0.61 -4.57 6.55
CA LYS A 151 -0.79 -3.22 7.11
C LYS A 151 -0.01 -2.20 6.30
N PHE A 152 -0.67 -1.09 6.02
CA PHE A 152 -0.07 0.03 5.30
C PHE A 152 0.00 1.26 6.19
N LYS A 153 1.18 1.87 6.25
CA LYS A 153 1.43 3.12 6.96
C LYS A 153 1.62 4.25 5.94
N TYR A 154 0.90 5.34 6.12
CA TYR A 154 1.07 6.54 5.31
C TYR A 154 0.93 7.79 6.18
N ASN A 155 1.62 8.86 5.78
CA ASN A 155 1.58 10.11 6.50
C ASN A 155 0.28 10.86 6.19
N GLN A 156 -0.44 11.25 7.23
CA GLN A 156 -1.63 12.09 7.10
C GLN A 156 -1.29 13.52 7.50
N VAL A 157 -1.92 14.48 6.80
CA VAL A 157 -1.83 15.89 7.19
C VAL A 157 -2.87 16.16 8.26
N ASP A 158 -2.41 16.53 9.45
CA ASP A 158 -3.29 17.00 10.51
C ASP A 158 -3.47 18.51 10.39
N LEU A 159 -4.58 18.91 9.80
CA LEU A 159 -4.93 20.33 9.61
C LEU A 159 -5.07 21.11 10.92
N ASN A 160 -5.40 20.44 12.02
CA ASN A 160 -5.52 21.08 13.33
C ASN A 160 -4.17 21.44 13.94
N LYS A 161 -3.12 20.68 13.63
CA LYS A 161 -1.75 20.95 14.06
C LYS A 161 -1.07 22.02 13.21
N ALA A 162 -1.50 22.18 11.97
CA ALA A 162 -0.90 23.08 10.99
C ALA A 162 -0.89 24.55 11.44
N VAL A 163 -1.88 24.98 12.18
CA VAL A 163 -2.06 26.38 12.60
C VAL A 163 -1.14 26.76 13.77
N LYS A 164 -0.64 25.83 14.54
CA LYS A 164 0.01 26.09 15.83
C LYS A 164 1.53 25.95 15.88
N LYS A 165 2.21 25.43 14.86
CA LYS A 165 3.67 25.15 14.92
C LYS A 165 4.40 25.46 13.62
N LYS A 166 5.55 26.15 13.74
CA LYS A 166 6.47 26.43 12.63
C LYS A 166 7.20 25.14 12.21
N GLY A 167 7.01 24.70 10.97
CA GLY A 167 7.77 23.64 10.33
C GLY A 167 6.93 22.51 9.73
N ARG A 168 7.32 22.06 8.54
CA ARG A 168 6.61 20.99 7.79
C ARG A 168 6.50 19.66 8.55
N LYS A 169 7.46 19.31 9.39
CA LYS A 169 7.44 18.08 10.20
C LYS A 169 6.21 17.97 11.14
N ASN A 170 5.66 19.11 11.54
CA ASN A 170 4.53 19.14 12.48
C ASN A 170 3.17 18.97 11.79
N PHE A 171 3.12 19.00 10.45
CA PHE A 171 1.90 18.82 9.69
C PHE A 171 1.56 17.36 9.41
N TYR A 172 2.55 16.47 9.55
CA TYR A 172 2.34 15.06 9.29
C TYR A 172 2.15 14.33 10.60
N GLU A 173 1.05 13.63 10.71
CA GLU A 173 0.80 12.69 11.79
C GLU A 173 1.16 11.29 11.32
N ASP A 174 1.98 10.61 12.11
CA ASP A 174 2.21 9.19 11.94
C ASP A 174 0.91 8.45 12.28
N ALA A 175 0.12 8.17 11.26
CA ALA A 175 -1.05 7.33 11.44
C ALA A 175 -0.60 5.90 11.83
N PRO A 176 -1.33 5.23 12.74
CA PRO A 176 -1.06 3.84 13.03
C PRO A 176 -1.19 3.01 11.75
N PRO A 177 -0.43 1.91 11.61
CA PRO A 177 -0.57 1.02 10.48
C PRO A 177 -2.02 0.54 10.35
N LEU A 178 -2.59 0.69 9.15
CA LEU A 178 -3.97 0.35 8.85
C LEU A 178 -4.03 -0.99 8.13
N GLU A 179 -4.88 -1.89 8.57
CA GLU A 179 -5.23 -3.10 7.82
C GLU A 179 -5.94 -2.72 6.53
N ILE A 180 -5.42 -3.20 5.39
CA ILE A 180 -5.86 -2.74 4.07
C ILE A 180 -6.75 -3.74 3.35
N TYR A 181 -6.86 -4.96 3.87
CA TYR A 181 -7.68 -5.98 3.24
C TYR A 181 -9.17 -5.63 3.34
N PRO A 182 -9.94 -5.71 2.25
CA PRO A 182 -11.37 -5.38 2.30
C PRO A 182 -12.15 -6.41 3.11
N ASP A 183 -13.29 -6.02 3.67
CA ASP A 183 -14.22 -6.95 4.29
C ASP A 183 -14.94 -7.78 3.21
N THR A 184 -14.42 -8.96 2.95
CA THR A 184 -14.99 -9.88 1.95
C THR A 184 -16.31 -10.50 2.37
N THR A 185 -16.75 -10.28 3.61
CA THR A 185 -18.04 -10.77 4.13
C THR A 185 -19.18 -9.78 3.93
N ALA A 186 -18.93 -8.63 3.32
CA ALA A 186 -19.93 -7.58 3.13
C ALA A 186 -21.20 -8.10 2.42
N TRP A 187 -21.02 -8.85 1.33
CA TRP A 187 -22.15 -9.45 0.60
C TRP A 187 -22.94 -10.48 1.40
N ILE A 188 -22.28 -11.29 2.23
CA ILE A 188 -22.90 -12.31 3.06
C ILE A 188 -23.83 -11.66 4.10
N LYS A 189 -23.43 -10.52 4.65
CA LYS A 189 -24.22 -9.78 5.63
C LYS A 189 -25.52 -9.22 5.05
N ASP A 190 -25.46 -8.75 3.80
CA ASP A 190 -26.59 -8.09 3.16
C ASP A 190 -27.53 -9.09 2.44
N PHE A 191 -27.01 -10.23 2.00
CA PHE A 191 -27.73 -11.22 1.19
C PHE A 191 -27.62 -12.62 1.78
N ALA A 192 -28.10 -12.81 3.01
CA ALA A 192 -27.98 -14.06 3.77
C ALA A 192 -28.62 -15.31 3.12
N TYR A 193 -29.38 -15.15 2.02
CA TYR A 193 -30.09 -16.24 1.35
C TYR A 193 -29.30 -16.93 0.24
N SER A 194 -28.13 -16.42 -0.12
CA SER A 194 -27.41 -16.80 -1.36
C SER A 194 -26.05 -17.43 -1.07
N TYR A 195 -26.00 -18.41 -0.18
CA TYR A 195 -24.75 -19.04 0.27
C TYR A 195 -23.88 -19.64 -0.85
N ASN A 196 -24.45 -19.98 -1.99
CA ASN A 196 -23.75 -20.63 -3.10
C ASN A 196 -23.47 -19.70 -4.29
N GLU A 197 -23.78 -18.43 -4.19
CA GLU A 197 -23.49 -17.46 -5.24
C GLU A 197 -21.99 -17.16 -5.26
N PRO A 198 -21.29 -17.31 -6.40
CA PRO A 198 -19.87 -16.97 -6.51
C PRO A 198 -19.54 -15.54 -6.07
N MET A 199 -20.48 -14.63 -6.28
CA MET A 199 -20.41 -13.24 -5.85
C MET A 199 -20.29 -13.08 -4.33
N HIS A 200 -20.85 -14.00 -3.54
CA HIS A 200 -20.75 -13.97 -2.09
C HIS A 200 -19.43 -14.55 -1.57
N ASN A 201 -18.96 -15.60 -2.19
CA ASN A 201 -17.82 -16.36 -1.67
C ASN A 201 -16.47 -15.80 -2.09
N ASP A 202 -16.38 -15.24 -3.30
CA ASP A 202 -15.07 -14.86 -3.88
C ASP A 202 -15.11 -13.58 -4.72
N TYR A 203 -16.04 -12.67 -4.42
CA TYR A 203 -16.21 -11.43 -5.20
C TYR A 203 -14.92 -10.66 -5.38
N PHE A 204 -14.11 -10.54 -4.34
CA PHE A 204 -12.88 -9.75 -4.40
C PHE A 204 -11.79 -10.41 -5.25
N TRP A 205 -11.68 -11.75 -5.24
CA TRP A 205 -10.60 -12.44 -5.95
C TRP A 205 -11.01 -13.07 -7.27
N HIS A 206 -12.29 -13.34 -7.46
CA HIS A 206 -12.75 -14.00 -8.68
C HIS A 206 -12.48 -13.13 -9.91
N GLN A 207 -11.93 -13.74 -10.95
CA GLN A 207 -11.50 -13.03 -12.15
C GLN A 207 -12.66 -12.36 -12.90
N ALA A 208 -13.83 -12.96 -12.90
CA ALA A 208 -15.03 -12.42 -13.54
C ALA A 208 -15.47 -11.06 -12.96
N TYR A 209 -15.17 -10.80 -11.68
CA TYR A 209 -15.51 -9.56 -10.99
C TYR A 209 -14.34 -8.57 -10.92
N GLY A 210 -13.27 -8.81 -11.68
CA GLY A 210 -12.08 -7.96 -11.68
C GLY A 210 -12.37 -6.49 -11.97
N GLU A 211 -13.24 -6.24 -12.95
CA GLU A 211 -13.61 -4.89 -13.40
C GLU A 211 -14.86 -4.33 -12.68
N TYR A 212 -15.39 -5.06 -11.70
CA TYR A 212 -16.48 -4.59 -10.85
C TYR A 212 -15.95 -3.73 -9.71
N PRO A 213 -16.75 -2.81 -9.16
CA PRO A 213 -16.35 -1.94 -8.06
C PRO A 213 -15.90 -2.74 -6.82
N VAL A 214 -14.84 -2.30 -6.17
CA VAL A 214 -14.41 -2.92 -4.91
C VAL A 214 -15.42 -2.64 -3.80
N VAL A 215 -15.78 -3.68 -3.05
CA VAL A 215 -16.75 -3.63 -1.94
C VAL A 215 -16.06 -4.01 -0.63
N GLY A 216 -16.62 -3.58 0.50
CA GLY A 216 -16.07 -3.88 1.82
C GLY A 216 -14.87 -3.03 2.22
N VAL A 217 -14.67 -1.88 1.57
CA VAL A 217 -13.58 -0.94 1.83
C VAL A 217 -14.07 0.21 2.72
N SER A 218 -13.44 0.38 3.87
CA SER A 218 -13.72 1.51 4.75
C SER A 218 -13.14 2.82 4.20
N TRP A 219 -13.68 3.95 4.65
CA TRP A 219 -13.17 5.28 4.29
C TRP A 219 -11.66 5.46 4.56
N LYS A 220 -11.16 4.90 5.67
CA LYS A 220 -9.73 4.94 6.00
C LYS A 220 -8.90 4.15 4.99
N GLN A 221 -9.37 2.98 4.58
CA GLN A 221 -8.73 2.15 3.56
C GLN A 221 -8.75 2.83 2.19
N ALA A 222 -9.85 3.46 1.81
CA ALA A 222 -9.93 4.24 0.57
C ALA A 222 -8.92 5.40 0.56
N LYS A 223 -8.75 6.11 1.67
CA LYS A 223 -7.70 7.14 1.81
C LYS A 223 -6.29 6.55 1.71
N ALA A 224 -6.06 5.40 2.30
CA ALA A 224 -4.78 4.69 2.21
C ALA A 224 -4.46 4.29 0.76
N PHE A 225 -5.46 3.81 0.02
CA PHE A 225 -5.35 3.53 -1.42
C PHE A 225 -4.96 4.79 -2.21
N CYS A 226 -5.63 5.93 -1.97
CA CYS A 226 -5.28 7.20 -2.60
C CYS A 226 -3.83 7.62 -2.33
N ALA A 227 -3.36 7.45 -1.09
CA ALA A 227 -1.98 7.75 -0.71
C ALA A 227 -0.98 6.83 -1.42
N TRP A 228 -1.25 5.53 -1.47
CA TRP A 228 -0.45 4.55 -2.20
C TRP A 228 -0.41 4.88 -3.71
N ARG A 229 -1.56 5.16 -4.32
CA ARG A 229 -1.66 5.52 -5.75
C ARG A 229 -0.84 6.75 -6.08
N THR A 230 -0.89 7.77 -5.20
CA THR A 230 -0.05 8.99 -5.31
C THR A 230 1.43 8.65 -5.29
N MET A 231 1.86 7.87 -4.30
CA MET A 231 3.24 7.45 -4.14
C MET A 231 3.73 6.66 -5.36
N ASN A 232 2.94 5.70 -5.82
CA ASN A 232 3.27 4.85 -6.97
C ASN A 232 3.37 5.66 -8.26
N LYS A 233 2.38 6.54 -8.53
CA LYS A 233 2.39 7.42 -9.69
C LYS A 233 3.59 8.35 -9.71
N ASN A 234 3.88 9.01 -8.59
CA ASN A 234 5.01 9.91 -8.48
C ASN A 234 6.36 9.20 -8.59
N SER A 235 6.47 7.97 -8.09
CA SER A 235 7.64 7.12 -8.30
C SER A 235 7.87 6.78 -9.77
N TYR A 236 6.81 6.55 -10.51
CA TYR A 236 6.87 6.33 -11.97
C TYR A 236 7.26 7.60 -12.72
N VAL A 237 6.61 8.73 -12.41
CA VAL A 237 6.85 10.02 -13.08
C VAL A 237 8.27 10.52 -12.83
N LYS A 238 8.80 10.36 -11.60
CA LYS A 238 10.18 10.71 -11.24
C LYS A 238 11.23 10.02 -12.14
N LYS A 239 10.92 8.84 -12.69
CA LYS A 239 11.80 8.14 -13.64
C LYS A 239 11.76 8.72 -15.05
N GLN A 240 10.80 9.58 -15.35
CA GLN A 240 10.64 10.23 -16.67
C GLN A 240 11.20 11.64 -16.59
N LYS A 241 12.22 11.93 -17.40
CA LYS A 241 12.81 13.28 -17.46
C LYS A 241 11.76 14.30 -17.93
N GLY A 242 11.69 15.46 -17.25
CA GLY A 242 10.88 16.60 -17.66
C GLY A 242 9.38 16.50 -17.36
N ARG A 243 8.97 15.61 -16.45
CA ARG A 243 7.60 15.56 -15.96
C ARG A 243 7.52 15.95 -14.50
N ASP A 244 6.56 16.80 -14.17
CA ASP A 244 6.26 17.21 -12.82
C ASP A 244 5.51 16.11 -12.06
N GLN A 245 5.68 16.09 -10.74
CA GLN A 245 4.91 15.21 -9.89
C GLN A 245 3.43 15.57 -9.91
N VAL A 246 2.58 14.54 -9.84
CA VAL A 246 1.14 14.76 -9.76
C VAL A 246 0.71 15.15 -8.35
N ASN A 247 -0.35 15.93 -8.26
CA ASN A 247 -1.00 16.21 -6.98
C ASN A 247 -1.51 14.92 -6.34
N SER A 248 -1.67 14.95 -5.02
CA SER A 248 -2.16 13.80 -4.27
C SER A 248 -3.57 13.39 -4.72
N PHE A 249 -3.73 12.12 -5.03
CA PHE A 249 -5.05 11.52 -5.18
C PHE A 249 -5.79 11.59 -3.84
N ARG A 250 -7.07 11.84 -3.91
CA ARG A 250 -7.95 11.93 -2.74
C ARG A 250 -9.37 11.51 -3.11
N LEU A 251 -10.17 11.24 -2.12
CA LEU A 251 -11.62 11.11 -2.34
C LEU A 251 -12.21 12.45 -2.78
N PRO A 252 -13.21 12.46 -3.66
CA PRO A 252 -13.90 13.67 -4.03
C PRO A 252 -14.66 14.26 -2.84
N THR A 253 -14.88 15.55 -2.87
CA THR A 253 -15.87 16.18 -2.00
C THR A 253 -17.28 15.87 -2.51
N GLU A 254 -18.29 16.04 -1.66
CA GLU A 254 -19.69 15.85 -2.04
C GLU A 254 -20.06 16.68 -3.28
N ALA A 255 -19.67 17.96 -3.30
CA ALA A 255 -19.93 18.85 -4.41
C ALA A 255 -19.24 18.42 -5.71
N GLU A 256 -18.00 17.95 -5.65
CA GLU A 256 -17.28 17.42 -6.80
C GLU A 256 -17.93 16.15 -7.34
N TRP A 257 -18.32 15.25 -6.44
CA TRP A 257 -18.98 14.01 -6.78
C TRP A 257 -20.35 14.25 -7.45
N GLU A 258 -21.15 15.10 -6.84
CA GLU A 258 -22.47 15.47 -7.35
C GLU A 258 -22.36 16.15 -8.72
N TYR A 259 -21.43 17.08 -8.90
CA TYR A 259 -21.17 17.74 -10.17
C TYR A 259 -20.79 16.73 -11.26
N ALA A 260 -19.88 15.81 -10.96
CA ALA A 260 -19.46 14.78 -11.91
C ALA A 260 -20.59 13.80 -12.25
N ALA A 261 -21.37 13.35 -11.25
CA ALA A 261 -22.48 12.44 -11.44
C ALA A 261 -23.61 13.04 -12.29
N ARG A 262 -23.84 14.35 -12.17
CA ARG A 262 -24.85 15.06 -12.96
C ARG A 262 -24.34 15.58 -14.31
N GLY A 263 -23.02 15.47 -14.59
CA GLY A 263 -22.43 16.00 -15.81
C GLY A 263 -22.57 17.52 -15.95
N GLY A 264 -22.67 18.26 -14.83
CA GLY A 264 -22.87 19.70 -14.81
C GLY A 264 -24.30 20.13 -15.21
N ILE A 265 -25.23 19.21 -15.37
CA ILE A 265 -26.63 19.52 -15.65
C ILE A 265 -27.32 19.93 -14.37
N GLU A 266 -27.95 21.10 -14.35
CA GLU A 266 -28.83 21.47 -13.24
C GLU A 266 -29.96 20.43 -13.14
N SER A 267 -30.25 19.99 -11.92
CA SER A 267 -31.40 19.15 -11.66
C SER A 267 -32.66 20.00 -11.89
N GLY A 268 -33.00 20.13 -13.11
CA GLY A 268 -34.25 20.73 -13.48
C GLY A 268 -35.25 19.63 -13.66
N THR A 269 -36.32 19.75 -12.97
CA THR A 269 -37.61 19.14 -13.28
C THR A 269 -37.62 17.63 -13.31
#